data_39e4f8cf03dd505c59554fe0674ddfbf
#
_entry.id   39e4f8cf03dd505c59554fe0674ddfbf
#
_cell.length_a   1.000
_cell.length_b   1.000
_cell.length_c   1.000
_cell.angle_alpha   90.00
_cell.angle_beta   90.00
_cell.angle_gamma   90.00
#
_symmetry.space_group_name_H-M   'P 1'
#
loop_
_entity.id
_entity.type
_entity.pdbx_description
1 polymer ?
#
loop_
_entity_poly.entity_id
_entity_poly.type
_entity_poly.pdbx_seq_one_letter_code
_entity_poly.pdbx_strand_id
1 'polypeptide(L)'
;MWRERLKRGRWTVRTPRSDAYLTFLLTEVKPFIDRQYRTLPERQHTFVMGSSMGGLLALYAVCEYPHVFAGAGCLSTHWPAAHGIVVDYLRQRAPKAGNHRWYFDYGTRTVDAQYAPYQEEVDQVMCTKGYTQGVDWLTMRCEGAEHSERAWRERVHLPLEFLLGTDSRP
;
A
#
# COMPACT_ATOMS: atom_id res chain seq x y z
N MET A 1 8.37 15.90 -12.57
CA MET A 1 9.37 16.10 -11.50
C MET A 1 9.75 14.78 -10.80
N TRP A 2 8.83 13.90 -10.47
CA TRP A 2 9.10 12.60 -9.81
C TRP A 2 9.87 11.63 -10.73
N ARG A 3 9.47 11.50 -11.99
CA ARG A 3 10.12 10.65 -13.01
C ARG A 3 11.57 11.06 -13.31
N GLU A 4 11.95 12.33 -13.13
CA GLU A 4 13.29 12.81 -13.38
C GLU A 4 14.29 12.51 -12.24
N ARG A 5 13.82 12.42 -10.98
CA ARG A 5 14.67 12.07 -9.84
C ARG A 5 15.08 10.60 -9.82
N LEU A 6 14.25 9.71 -10.33
CA LEU A 6 14.57 8.28 -10.45
C LEU A 6 15.70 8.01 -11.44
N LYS A 7 15.96 8.92 -12.39
CA LYS A 7 17.03 8.79 -13.40
C LYS A 7 18.43 9.10 -12.87
N ARG A 8 18.58 9.73 -11.69
CA ARG A 8 19.87 10.17 -11.16
C ARG A 8 20.53 9.18 -10.18
N GLY A 9 19.83 8.14 -9.74
CA GLY A 9 20.40 7.09 -8.90
C GLY A 9 21.10 6.03 -9.77
N ARG A 10 22.28 5.58 -9.36
CA ARG A 10 23.15 4.59 -10.03
C ARG A 10 22.57 3.15 -9.98
N TRP A 11 21.25 3.02 -10.17
CA TRP A 11 20.60 1.75 -10.39
C TRP A 11 20.42 1.58 -11.89
N THR A 12 21.02 0.54 -12.44
CA THR A 12 20.71 0.05 -13.80
C THR A 12 19.27 -0.53 -13.82
N VAL A 13 18.33 0.27 -13.38
CA VAL A 13 16.94 -0.14 -13.33
C VAL A 13 16.35 0.17 -14.69
N ARG A 14 15.87 -0.86 -15.36
CA ARG A 14 14.88 -0.72 -16.43
C ARG A 14 13.82 0.27 -15.96
N THR A 15 13.36 1.12 -16.85
CA THR A 15 12.27 2.08 -16.56
C THR A 15 11.16 1.40 -15.77
N PRO A 16 10.75 1.93 -14.60
CA PRO A 16 9.67 1.33 -13.83
C PRO A 16 8.42 1.15 -14.70
N ARG A 17 7.81 -0.02 -14.63
CA ARG A 17 6.64 -0.36 -15.44
C ARG A 17 5.34 -0.35 -14.64
N SER A 18 5.33 0.33 -13.49
CA SER A 18 4.18 0.39 -12.59
C SER A 18 2.92 0.91 -13.28
N ASP A 19 3.04 1.97 -14.09
CA ASP A 19 1.91 2.52 -14.84
C ASP A 19 1.33 1.48 -15.82
N ALA A 20 2.19 0.80 -16.60
CA ALA A 20 1.76 -0.23 -17.53
C ALA A 20 1.12 -1.43 -16.81
N TYR A 21 1.68 -1.82 -15.66
CA TYR A 21 1.10 -2.89 -14.85
C TYR A 21 -0.26 -2.51 -14.26
N LEU A 22 -0.40 -1.30 -13.72
CA LEU A 22 -1.70 -0.83 -13.22
C LEU A 22 -2.72 -0.70 -14.35
N THR A 23 -2.31 -0.20 -15.52
CA THR A 23 -3.18 -0.18 -16.71
C THR A 23 -3.66 -1.58 -17.04
N PHE A 24 -2.78 -2.58 -17.11
CA PHE A 24 -3.14 -3.97 -17.35
C PHE A 24 -4.14 -4.50 -16.30
N LEU A 25 -3.88 -4.26 -15.01
CA LEU A 25 -4.81 -4.67 -13.95
C LEU A 25 -6.21 -4.08 -14.12
N LEU A 26 -6.28 -2.79 -14.48
CA LEU A 26 -7.54 -2.05 -14.55
C LEU A 26 -8.31 -2.29 -15.84
N THR A 27 -7.62 -2.47 -16.96
CA THR A 27 -8.28 -2.59 -18.27
C THR A 27 -8.50 -4.02 -18.73
N GLU A 28 -7.74 -4.97 -18.18
CA GLU A 28 -7.80 -6.38 -18.59
C GLU A 28 -8.18 -7.29 -17.43
N VAL A 29 -7.37 -7.33 -16.35
CA VAL A 29 -7.54 -8.32 -15.28
C VAL A 29 -8.84 -8.10 -14.51
N LYS A 30 -9.04 -6.91 -13.95
CA LYS A 30 -10.26 -6.63 -13.16
C LYS A 30 -11.53 -6.84 -13.99
N PRO A 31 -11.69 -6.28 -15.21
CA PRO A 31 -12.88 -6.53 -16.02
C PRO A 31 -13.07 -8.00 -16.41
N PHE A 32 -11.97 -8.75 -16.61
CA PHE A 32 -12.06 -10.19 -16.86
C PHE A 32 -12.60 -10.92 -15.63
N ILE A 33 -12.04 -10.69 -14.45
CA ILE A 33 -12.47 -11.33 -13.20
C ILE A 33 -13.93 -10.98 -12.88
N ASP A 34 -14.29 -9.71 -13.00
CA ASP A 34 -15.66 -9.25 -12.70
C ASP A 34 -16.72 -9.86 -13.65
N ARG A 35 -16.34 -10.23 -14.88
CA ARG A 35 -17.23 -10.93 -15.81
C ARG A 35 -17.30 -12.44 -15.59
N GLN A 36 -16.22 -13.05 -15.10
CA GLN A 36 -16.12 -14.51 -15.00
C GLN A 36 -16.51 -15.05 -13.63
N TYR A 37 -16.45 -14.25 -12.59
CA TYR A 37 -16.67 -14.68 -11.21
C TYR A 37 -17.72 -13.80 -10.53
N ARG A 38 -18.31 -14.31 -9.46
CA ARG A 38 -19.24 -13.58 -8.61
C ARG A 38 -18.45 -12.60 -7.73
N THR A 39 -18.16 -11.43 -8.23
CA THR A 39 -17.49 -10.35 -7.52
C THR A 39 -18.47 -9.25 -7.13
N LEU A 40 -18.01 -8.35 -6.27
CA LEU A 40 -18.61 -7.04 -6.03
C LEU A 40 -17.66 -6.02 -6.70
N PRO A 41 -17.98 -5.59 -7.96
CA PRO A 41 -17.02 -4.85 -8.78
C PRO A 41 -16.85 -3.38 -8.37
N GLU A 42 -17.72 -2.89 -7.49
CA GLU A 42 -17.75 -1.50 -7.08
C GLU A 42 -16.49 -1.15 -6.26
N ARG A 43 -16.10 0.11 -6.32
CA ARG A 43 -14.92 0.64 -5.66
C ARG A 43 -14.82 0.23 -4.18
N GLN A 44 -15.92 0.34 -3.41
CA GLN A 44 -15.93 0.03 -1.97
C GLN A 44 -15.56 -1.41 -1.63
N HIS A 45 -15.59 -2.31 -2.61
CA HIS A 45 -15.24 -3.73 -2.49
C HIS A 45 -13.94 -4.08 -3.22
N THR A 46 -13.23 -3.08 -3.75
CA THR A 46 -12.00 -3.27 -4.51
C THR A 46 -10.80 -2.75 -3.71
N PHE A 47 -9.92 -3.66 -3.31
CA PHE A 47 -8.71 -3.38 -2.54
C PHE A 47 -7.49 -3.94 -3.24
N VAL A 48 -6.33 -3.38 -2.95
CA VAL A 48 -5.04 -3.86 -3.48
C VAL A 48 -4.08 -4.11 -2.31
N MET A 49 -3.33 -5.21 -2.38
CA MET A 49 -2.41 -5.57 -1.30
C MET A 49 -1.11 -6.11 -1.87
N GLY A 50 -0.02 -5.85 -1.17
CA GLY A 50 1.28 -6.41 -1.51
C GLY A 50 2.31 -6.20 -0.42
N SER A 51 3.42 -6.94 -0.54
CA SER A 51 4.55 -6.85 0.40
C SER A 51 5.78 -6.25 -0.26
N SER A 52 6.65 -5.61 0.52
CA SER A 52 7.90 -5.03 0.04
C SER A 52 7.68 -4.04 -1.11
N MET A 53 8.25 -4.29 -2.30
CA MET A 53 7.98 -3.53 -3.53
C MET A 53 6.50 -3.61 -3.95
N GLY A 54 5.81 -4.71 -3.62
CA GLY A 54 4.36 -4.83 -3.81
C GLY A 54 3.56 -3.90 -2.91
N GLY A 55 4.03 -3.62 -1.70
CA GLY A 55 3.45 -2.60 -0.81
C GLY A 55 3.56 -1.20 -1.41
N LEU A 56 4.72 -0.85 -1.99
CA LEU A 56 4.88 0.41 -2.73
C LEU A 56 3.90 0.51 -3.90
N LEU A 57 3.72 -0.60 -4.63
CA LEU A 57 2.79 -0.63 -5.77
C LEU A 57 1.34 -0.52 -5.32
N ALA A 58 0.96 -1.17 -4.22
CA ALA A 58 -0.39 -1.08 -3.65
C ALA A 58 -0.72 0.35 -3.22
N LEU A 59 0.20 1.01 -2.52
CA LEU A 59 0.10 2.42 -2.17
C LEU A 59 -0.04 3.30 -3.42
N TYR A 60 0.82 3.09 -4.41
CA TYR A 60 0.80 3.82 -5.67
C TYR A 60 -0.54 3.66 -6.41
N ALA A 61 -1.09 2.44 -6.43
CA ALA A 61 -2.38 2.15 -7.07
C ALA A 61 -3.52 2.97 -6.47
N VAL A 62 -3.64 3.05 -5.14
CA VAL A 62 -4.69 3.86 -4.50
C VAL A 62 -4.47 5.36 -4.75
N CYS A 63 -3.22 5.83 -4.75
CA CYS A 63 -2.93 7.25 -5.01
C CYS A 63 -3.25 7.67 -6.44
N GLU A 64 -3.01 6.81 -7.43
CA GLU A 64 -3.27 7.13 -8.86
C GLU A 64 -4.71 6.80 -9.28
N TYR A 65 -5.33 5.80 -8.65
CA TYR A 65 -6.69 5.34 -8.99
C TYR A 65 -7.62 5.29 -7.76
N PRO A 66 -7.77 6.41 -7.02
CA PRO A 66 -8.59 6.45 -5.81
C PRO A 66 -10.09 6.22 -6.08
N HIS A 67 -10.51 6.33 -7.34
CA HIS A 67 -11.86 6.04 -7.78
C HIS A 67 -12.11 4.55 -8.07
N VAL A 68 -11.05 3.73 -8.13
CA VAL A 68 -11.13 2.27 -8.35
C VAL A 68 -10.90 1.51 -7.06
N PHE A 69 -9.92 1.91 -6.27
CA PHE A 69 -9.53 1.20 -5.05
C PHE A 69 -10.06 1.90 -3.80
N ALA A 70 -10.69 1.13 -2.91
CA ALA A 70 -11.15 1.61 -1.61
C ALA A 70 -10.04 1.59 -0.55
N GLY A 71 -8.92 0.94 -0.82
CA GLY A 71 -7.80 0.94 0.12
C GLY A 71 -6.65 0.03 -0.29
N ALA A 72 -5.60 0.08 0.51
CA ALA A 72 -4.39 -0.69 0.33
C ALA A 72 -3.92 -1.41 1.59
N GLY A 73 -3.44 -2.66 1.41
CA GLY A 73 -2.64 -3.39 2.39
C GLY A 73 -1.16 -3.36 1.98
N CYS A 74 -0.35 -2.68 2.77
CA CYS A 74 1.06 -2.39 2.49
C CYS A 74 1.94 -3.10 3.53
N LEU A 75 2.30 -4.37 3.26
CA LEU A 75 3.06 -5.20 4.18
C LEU A 75 4.56 -4.98 3.99
N SER A 76 5.28 -4.72 5.08
CA SER A 76 6.74 -4.49 5.05
C SER A 76 7.16 -3.63 3.85
N THR A 77 6.46 -2.55 3.61
CA THR A 77 6.67 -1.69 2.44
C THR A 77 8.12 -1.25 2.35
N HIS A 78 8.75 -1.44 1.20
CA HIS A 78 10.17 -1.14 1.04
C HIS A 78 10.44 0.38 0.96
N TRP A 79 10.24 1.06 2.09
CA TRP A 79 10.37 2.51 2.23
C TRP A 79 11.72 3.09 1.76
N PRO A 80 12.90 2.41 1.98
CA PRO A 80 14.19 2.94 1.55
C PRO A 80 14.36 3.05 0.03
N ALA A 81 13.46 2.47 -0.77
CA ALA A 81 13.54 2.57 -2.22
C ALA A 81 13.65 4.03 -2.66
N ALA A 82 14.65 4.31 -3.52
CA ALA A 82 14.93 5.65 -4.01
C ALA A 82 15.02 6.73 -2.90
N HIS A 83 15.67 6.37 -1.79
CA HIS A 83 15.90 7.26 -0.63
C HIS A 83 14.63 7.76 0.04
N GLY A 84 13.58 6.94 0.12
CA GLY A 84 12.36 7.27 0.83
C GLY A 84 11.42 8.23 0.11
N ILE A 85 11.69 8.55 -1.17
CA ILE A 85 10.90 9.50 -1.96
C ILE A 85 9.40 9.18 -2.01
N VAL A 86 9.04 7.93 -1.73
CA VAL A 86 7.64 7.48 -1.71
C VAL A 86 6.84 8.13 -0.58
N VAL A 87 7.47 8.51 0.53
CA VAL A 87 6.80 9.21 1.63
C VAL A 87 6.36 10.61 1.16
N ASP A 88 7.24 11.32 0.46
CA ASP A 88 6.90 12.62 -0.14
C ASP A 88 5.80 12.49 -1.22
N TYR A 89 5.85 11.41 -2.00
CA TYR A 89 4.81 11.12 -2.96
C TYR A 89 3.45 10.89 -2.25
N LEU A 90 3.41 10.08 -1.19
CA LEU A 90 2.21 9.83 -0.39
C LEU A 90 1.66 11.13 0.20
N ARG A 91 2.52 11.99 0.75
CA ARG A 91 2.16 13.30 1.28
C ARG A 91 1.43 14.17 0.25
N GLN A 92 1.87 14.12 -1.00
CA GLN A 92 1.29 14.92 -2.08
C GLN A 92 0.04 14.29 -2.70
N ARG A 93 0.02 12.95 -2.86
CA ARG A 93 -0.93 12.24 -3.72
C ARG A 93 -1.97 11.41 -2.97
N ALA A 94 -1.74 11.05 -1.71
CA ALA A 94 -2.73 10.29 -0.98
C ALA A 94 -4.07 11.05 -0.92
N PRO A 95 -5.20 10.39 -1.18
CA PRO A 95 -6.52 10.99 -0.99
C PRO A 95 -6.68 11.42 0.47
N LYS A 96 -7.59 12.37 0.71
CA LYS A 96 -8.00 12.71 2.08
C LYS A 96 -8.84 11.59 2.68
N ALA A 97 -8.88 11.53 4.00
CA ALA A 97 -9.73 10.59 4.74
C ALA A 97 -11.22 10.73 4.36
N GLY A 98 -11.96 9.68 4.58
CA GLY A 98 -13.40 9.60 4.36
C GLY A 98 -13.86 8.31 3.70
N ASN A 99 -13.17 7.86 2.66
CA ASN A 99 -13.64 6.72 1.87
C ASN A 99 -12.54 5.70 1.52
N HIS A 100 -11.36 5.79 2.13
CA HIS A 100 -10.26 4.86 1.88
C HIS A 100 -9.79 4.25 3.19
N ARG A 101 -9.33 2.99 3.13
CA ARG A 101 -8.70 2.28 4.23
C ARG A 101 -7.25 1.98 3.90
N TRP A 102 -6.35 2.13 4.89
CA TRP A 102 -4.93 1.88 4.74
C TRP A 102 -4.42 0.97 5.84
N TYR A 103 -3.83 -0.13 5.45
CA TYR A 103 -3.12 -0.99 6.37
C TYR A 103 -1.63 -0.96 6.07
N PHE A 104 -0.83 -0.73 7.09
CA PHE A 104 0.62 -0.80 7.04
C PHE A 104 1.12 -1.76 8.10
N ASP A 105 2.15 -2.53 7.80
CA ASP A 105 2.91 -3.25 8.80
C ASP A 105 4.39 -3.31 8.48
N TYR A 106 5.19 -3.65 9.48
CA TYR A 106 6.60 -3.96 9.30
C TYR A 106 7.10 -4.85 10.44
N GLY A 107 8.10 -5.69 10.15
CA GLY A 107 8.83 -6.48 11.12
C GLY A 107 9.91 -5.67 11.84
N THR A 108 10.63 -6.33 12.74
CA THR A 108 11.74 -5.70 13.47
C THR A 108 13.09 -6.36 13.20
N ARG A 109 13.12 -7.33 12.29
CA ARG A 109 14.33 -8.05 11.88
C ARG A 109 14.63 -7.88 10.41
N THR A 110 15.85 -8.22 10.04
CA THR A 110 16.38 -8.15 8.67
C THR A 110 16.21 -6.75 8.08
N VAL A 111 15.71 -6.60 6.85
CA VAL A 111 15.52 -5.32 6.17
C VAL A 111 14.50 -4.43 6.89
N ASP A 112 13.48 -5.03 7.51
CA ASP A 112 12.42 -4.31 8.22
C ASP A 112 12.92 -3.55 9.46
N ALA A 113 14.05 -3.95 10.03
CA ALA A 113 14.64 -3.29 11.20
C ALA A 113 14.90 -1.78 10.99
N GLN A 114 15.00 -1.33 9.75
CA GLN A 114 15.23 0.07 9.40
C GLN A 114 13.95 0.83 8.99
N TYR A 115 12.77 0.20 9.05
CA TYR A 115 11.55 0.79 8.50
C TYR A 115 10.82 1.74 9.47
N ALA A 116 11.06 1.61 10.76
CA ALA A 116 10.36 2.39 11.77
C ALA A 116 10.38 3.91 11.50
N PRO A 117 11.51 4.58 11.21
CA PRO A 117 11.52 6.02 10.96
C PRO A 117 10.66 6.44 9.76
N TYR A 118 10.68 5.66 8.68
CA TYR A 118 9.85 5.91 7.50
C TYR A 118 8.37 5.73 7.81
N GLN A 119 8.03 4.67 8.56
CA GLN A 119 6.64 4.41 8.92
C GLN A 119 6.09 5.51 9.82
N GLU A 120 6.89 6.03 10.76
CA GLU A 120 6.50 7.18 11.59
C GLU A 120 6.16 8.42 10.74
N GLU A 121 6.96 8.69 9.69
CA GLU A 121 6.64 9.77 8.76
C GLU A 121 5.36 9.50 7.97
N VAL A 122 5.12 8.25 7.55
CA VAL A 122 3.87 7.85 6.88
C VAL A 122 2.68 8.04 7.81
N ASP A 123 2.80 7.64 9.07
CA ASP A 123 1.75 7.79 10.08
C ASP A 123 1.40 9.27 10.29
N GLN A 124 2.41 10.16 10.31
CA GLN A 124 2.18 11.61 10.34
C GLN A 124 1.44 12.13 9.09
N VAL A 125 1.77 11.56 7.91
CA VAL A 125 1.05 11.88 6.68
C VAL A 125 -0.41 11.46 6.79
N MET A 126 -0.70 10.27 7.31
CA MET A 126 -2.07 9.78 7.50
C MET A 126 -2.86 10.70 8.44
N CYS A 127 -2.30 11.07 9.59
CA CYS A 127 -2.90 12.05 10.49
C CYS A 127 -3.20 13.39 9.77
N THR A 128 -2.22 13.92 9.02
CA THR A 128 -2.37 15.20 8.30
C THR A 128 -3.45 15.14 7.22
N LYS A 129 -3.68 13.96 6.63
CA LYS A 129 -4.74 13.72 5.65
C LYS A 129 -6.12 13.54 6.28
N GLY A 130 -6.20 13.50 7.62
CA GLY A 130 -7.43 13.38 8.40
C GLY A 130 -7.85 11.96 8.71
N TYR A 131 -7.00 10.96 8.46
CA TYR A 131 -7.26 9.56 8.82
C TYR A 131 -7.17 9.36 10.33
N THR A 132 -7.95 8.42 10.85
CA THR A 132 -8.01 8.06 12.27
C THR A 132 -7.45 6.64 12.46
N GLN A 133 -6.40 6.50 13.26
CA GLN A 133 -5.79 5.21 13.54
C GLN A 133 -6.79 4.25 14.19
N GLY A 134 -6.78 3.00 13.71
CA GLY A 134 -7.71 1.97 14.16
C GLY A 134 -9.11 2.04 13.52
N VAL A 135 -9.42 3.10 12.75
CA VAL A 135 -10.72 3.29 12.08
C VAL A 135 -10.59 3.13 10.57
N ASP A 136 -9.85 4.00 9.93
CA ASP A 136 -9.65 4.01 8.46
C ASP A 136 -8.16 3.87 8.06
N TRP A 137 -7.28 3.85 9.04
CA TRP A 137 -5.87 3.53 8.91
C TRP A 137 -5.35 2.73 10.11
N LEU A 138 -4.50 1.75 9.86
CA LEU A 138 -3.83 0.95 10.88
C LEU A 138 -2.36 0.73 10.51
N THR A 139 -1.46 0.97 11.47
CA THR A 139 -0.05 0.59 11.39
C THR A 139 0.27 -0.42 12.48
N MET A 140 0.89 -1.56 12.09
CA MET A 140 1.28 -2.64 12.98
C MET A 140 2.78 -2.86 12.96
N ARG A 141 3.43 -2.76 14.12
CA ARG A 141 4.81 -3.21 14.32
C ARG A 141 4.78 -4.67 14.76
N CYS A 142 5.34 -5.55 13.94
CA CYS A 142 5.36 -7.00 14.16
C CYS A 142 6.69 -7.42 14.78
N GLU A 143 6.75 -7.48 16.10
CA GLU A 143 7.97 -7.76 16.84
C GLU A 143 8.54 -9.14 16.49
N GLY A 144 9.86 -9.21 16.20
CA GLY A 144 10.56 -10.42 15.81
C GLY A 144 10.32 -10.90 14.38
N ALA A 145 9.40 -10.28 13.63
CA ALA A 145 9.14 -10.66 12.26
C ALA A 145 10.25 -10.21 11.30
N GLU A 146 10.50 -11.03 10.30
CA GLU A 146 11.50 -10.81 9.25
C GLU A 146 10.86 -10.29 7.97
N HIS A 147 11.68 -9.74 7.07
CA HIS A 147 11.27 -9.41 5.70
C HIS A 147 11.25 -10.67 4.83
N SER A 148 10.21 -11.47 4.96
CA SER A 148 10.09 -12.74 4.25
C SER A 148 8.63 -13.15 4.00
N GLU A 149 8.43 -13.96 2.95
CA GLU A 149 7.13 -14.51 2.59
C GLU A 149 6.53 -15.37 3.72
N ARG A 150 7.38 -16.05 4.49
CA ARG A 150 6.95 -16.80 5.67
C ARG A 150 6.32 -15.86 6.70
N ALA A 151 7.02 -14.79 7.06
CA ALA A 151 6.54 -13.82 8.05
C ALA A 151 5.27 -13.09 7.57
N TRP A 152 5.16 -12.77 6.28
CA TRP A 152 3.95 -12.17 5.71
C TRP A 152 2.77 -13.15 5.71
N ARG A 153 2.99 -14.41 5.37
CA ARG A 153 1.95 -15.45 5.42
C ARG A 153 1.36 -15.62 6.82
N GLU A 154 2.20 -15.56 7.85
CA GLU A 154 1.78 -15.72 9.24
C GLU A 154 0.82 -14.61 9.72
N ARG A 155 0.86 -13.43 9.09
CA ARG A 155 0.06 -12.25 9.47
C ARG A 155 -0.85 -11.70 8.37
N VAL A 156 -0.95 -12.36 7.22
CA VAL A 156 -1.78 -11.89 6.09
C VAL A 156 -3.26 -11.73 6.45
N HIS A 157 -3.76 -12.42 7.47
CA HIS A 157 -5.11 -12.27 7.97
C HIS A 157 -5.38 -10.87 8.53
N LEU A 158 -4.40 -10.22 9.15
CA LEU A 158 -4.55 -8.89 9.75
C LEU A 158 -4.98 -7.81 8.73
N PRO A 159 -4.28 -7.60 7.60
CA PRO A 159 -4.75 -6.66 6.60
C PRO A 159 -6.08 -7.07 5.96
N LEU A 160 -6.36 -8.37 5.81
CA LEU A 160 -7.64 -8.84 5.27
C LEU A 160 -8.79 -8.51 6.22
N GLU A 161 -8.64 -8.76 7.52
CA GLU A 161 -9.62 -8.41 8.54
C GLU A 161 -9.85 -6.89 8.59
N PHE A 162 -8.79 -6.10 8.58
CA PHE A 162 -8.90 -4.65 8.62
C PHE A 162 -9.56 -4.06 7.37
N LEU A 163 -9.18 -4.52 6.17
CA LEU A 163 -9.67 -3.96 4.92
C LEU A 163 -11.07 -4.47 4.56
N LEU A 164 -11.37 -5.75 4.81
CA LEU A 164 -12.58 -6.43 4.36
C LEU A 164 -13.56 -6.70 5.49
N GLY A 165 -13.13 -6.61 6.74
CA GLY A 165 -13.98 -6.87 7.90
C GLY A 165 -15.21 -5.95 7.89
N THR A 166 -16.35 -6.55 8.22
CA THR A 166 -17.61 -5.84 8.37
C THR A 166 -17.77 -5.32 9.78
N ASP A 167 -16.74 -4.66 10.32
CA ASP A 167 -16.90 -4.07 11.63
C ASP A 167 -18.13 -3.18 11.63
N SER A 168 -19.08 -3.56 12.44
CA SER A 168 -20.20 -2.74 12.86
C SER A 168 -19.64 -1.39 13.33
N ARG A 169 -19.59 -0.43 12.41
CA ARG A 169 -19.35 0.96 12.78
C ARG A 169 -20.52 1.37 13.66
N PRO A 170 -20.25 2.02 14.79
CA PRO A 170 -21.30 2.57 15.61
C PRO A 170 -22.12 3.61 14.84
#